data_60878c0ffb6b9d2ad6e790c60df8a769
#
_entry.id   60878c0ffb6b9d2ad6e790c60df8a769
#
_cell.length_a   1.000
_cell.length_b   1.000
_cell.length_c   1.000
_cell.angle_alpha   90.00
_cell.angle_beta   90.00
_cell.angle_gamma   90.00
#
_symmetry.space_group_name_H-M   'P 1'
#
loop_
_entity.id
_entity.type
_entity.pdbx_description
1 polymer ?
#
loop_
_entity_poly.entity_id
_entity_poly.type
_entity_poly.pdbx_seq_one_letter_code
_entity_poly.pdbx_strand_id
1 'polypeptide(L)'
;DRSSAASDVYKRQEIPFALALLLASTMSSTDSASVFSILRSKKQGLKQNLRPLLELESGSNDPMAYMMTILLISVVSNTSSGVGLGMSVVFFVVQMVVGALSGYLIGRLAVWTINRIKLANHSLYSVLLLAFIFFSFAFTDLIKGNGYLAVYLSGLVIGNHKLEQKRPLTVFFDGFTWLMQIVMFLTLGLFVNSNELLEPRVLILGGLVGAFMILVARPLTVFTCLLPFRKFTTKARLYVSWVGLRGAVPILFAIYPLMAHVENAGLLFNVVFLGTIISLLVQGTTVSGMANLLGLAYEERESAFSVDMHQDMKSALTEVEVNETMLESGHTLKDITLPENTLVMMVCRDGEYFVPQGKTELKLGDKLLVISAVSYT
;
A
#
# COMPACT_ATOMS: atom_id res chain seq x y z
N ASP A 1 40.59 35.94 -0.59
CA ASP A 1 39.89 35.78 -1.89
C ASP A 1 39.41 34.37 -2.21
N ARG A 2 40.03 33.33 -1.68
CA ARG A 2 39.53 31.95 -1.84
C ARG A 2 38.25 31.68 -1.00
N SER A 3 38.02 32.41 0.07
CA SER A 3 36.81 32.29 0.87
C SER A 3 35.58 32.91 0.19
N SER A 4 35.78 33.99 -0.61
CA SER A 4 34.70 34.64 -1.33
C SER A 4 34.22 33.76 -2.54
N ALA A 5 35.17 33.13 -3.27
CA ALA A 5 34.83 32.24 -4.37
C ALA A 5 34.09 30.97 -3.90
N ALA A 6 34.46 30.38 -2.76
CA ALA A 6 33.74 29.27 -2.15
C ALA A 6 32.35 29.70 -1.67
N SER A 7 32.24 30.91 -1.11
CA SER A 7 30.94 31.51 -0.69
C SER A 7 30.05 31.82 -1.91
N ASP A 8 30.63 32.23 -3.05
CA ASP A 8 29.90 32.55 -4.27
C ASP A 8 29.45 31.26 -5.00
N VAL A 9 30.26 30.19 -4.96
CA VAL A 9 29.85 28.85 -5.45
C VAL A 9 28.72 28.28 -4.58
N TYR A 10 28.78 28.49 -3.27
CA TYR A 10 27.72 28.07 -2.34
C TYR A 10 26.43 28.87 -2.53
N LYS A 11 26.52 30.15 -2.85
CA LYS A 11 25.38 31.02 -3.19
C LYS A 11 24.76 30.73 -4.54
N ARG A 12 25.53 30.12 -5.47
CA ARG A 12 25.04 29.69 -6.79
C ARG A 12 24.38 28.29 -6.78
N GLN A 13 24.45 27.55 -5.68
CA GLN A 13 23.69 26.32 -5.54
C GLN A 13 22.22 26.67 -5.35
N GLU A 14 21.40 26.42 -6.34
CA GLU A 14 19.96 26.70 -6.30
C GLU A 14 19.26 25.92 -5.19
N ILE A 15 19.79 24.75 -4.79
CA ILE A 15 19.29 23.91 -3.70
C ILE A 15 20.47 23.49 -2.81
N PRO A 16 20.59 23.97 -1.56
CA PRO A 16 21.58 23.49 -0.59
C PRO A 16 21.46 21.98 -0.37
N PHE A 17 22.58 21.30 -0.13
CA PHE A 17 22.60 19.84 0.07
C PHE A 17 21.61 19.33 1.10
N ALA A 18 21.45 20.06 2.22
CA ALA A 18 20.50 19.72 3.27
C ALA A 18 19.03 19.79 2.78
N LEU A 19 18.72 20.79 1.94
CA LEU A 19 17.39 20.91 1.32
C LEU A 19 17.16 19.80 0.26
N ALA A 20 18.20 19.40 -0.48
CA ALA A 20 18.12 18.28 -1.40
C ALA A 20 17.88 16.95 -0.67
N LEU A 21 18.52 16.73 0.49
CA LEU A 21 18.24 15.57 1.36
C LEU A 21 16.80 15.59 1.89
N LEU A 22 16.32 16.76 2.30
CA LEU A 22 14.95 16.95 2.78
C LEU A 22 13.94 16.66 1.66
N LEU A 23 14.18 17.14 0.46
CA LEU A 23 13.40 16.82 -0.73
C LEU A 23 13.38 15.30 -1.01
N ALA A 24 14.54 14.65 -0.96
CA ALA A 24 14.65 13.22 -1.15
C ALA A 24 13.89 12.42 -0.08
N SER A 25 13.94 12.86 1.19
CA SER A 25 13.22 12.19 2.28
C SER A 25 11.70 12.30 2.11
N THR A 26 11.18 13.48 1.80
CA THR A 26 9.74 13.68 1.56
C THR A 26 9.24 12.88 0.39
N MET A 27 10.05 12.77 -0.68
CA MET A 27 9.71 11.99 -1.89
C MET A 27 10.03 10.50 -1.79
N SER A 28 10.53 9.97 -0.67
CA SER A 28 10.87 8.55 -0.56
C SER A 28 9.65 7.63 -0.42
N SER A 29 8.53 8.13 0.08
CA SER A 29 7.27 7.40 0.21
C SER A 29 6.69 6.97 -1.14
N THR A 30 6.12 5.77 -1.21
CA THR A 30 5.44 5.21 -2.39
C THR A 30 4.04 4.74 -2.03
N ASP A 31 3.11 4.78 -2.99
CA ASP A 31 1.70 4.43 -2.79
C ASP A 31 1.33 3.13 -3.51
N SER A 32 1.44 2.01 -2.80
CA SER A 32 1.03 0.71 -3.32
C SER A 32 -0.49 0.55 -3.39
N ALA A 33 -1.25 1.25 -2.54
CA ALA A 33 -2.71 1.16 -2.54
C ALA A 33 -3.31 1.64 -3.87
N SER A 34 -2.83 2.78 -4.38
CA SER A 34 -3.21 3.29 -5.70
C SER A 34 -2.82 2.33 -6.83
N VAL A 35 -1.64 1.71 -6.75
CA VAL A 35 -1.19 0.69 -7.72
C VAL A 35 -2.16 -0.48 -7.78
N PHE A 36 -2.51 -1.05 -6.62
CA PHE A 36 -3.42 -2.21 -6.57
C PHE A 36 -4.86 -1.85 -6.92
N SER A 37 -5.27 -0.63 -6.64
CA SER A 37 -6.56 -0.12 -7.10
C SER A 37 -6.65 -0.11 -8.63
N ILE A 38 -5.61 0.40 -9.31
CA ILE A 38 -5.52 0.41 -10.77
C ILE A 38 -5.50 -1.02 -11.35
N LEU A 39 -4.72 -1.93 -10.76
CA LEU A 39 -4.65 -3.32 -11.22
C LEU A 39 -5.98 -4.05 -11.02
N ARG A 40 -6.62 -3.86 -9.86
CA ARG A 40 -7.92 -4.44 -9.53
C ARG A 40 -9.03 -3.97 -10.47
N SER A 41 -9.04 -2.66 -10.82
CA SER A 41 -10.02 -2.13 -11.79
C SER A 41 -9.90 -2.79 -13.17
N LYS A 42 -8.73 -3.34 -13.49
CA LYS A 42 -8.46 -4.08 -14.73
C LYS A 42 -8.45 -5.61 -14.54
N LYS A 43 -8.89 -6.12 -13.38
CA LYS A 43 -8.91 -7.55 -13.03
C LYS A 43 -7.55 -8.23 -13.24
N GLN A 44 -6.47 -7.53 -12.92
CA GLN A 44 -5.10 -8.01 -13.10
C GLN A 44 -4.43 -8.34 -11.78
N GLY A 45 -3.93 -9.57 -11.64
CA GLY A 45 -3.03 -9.99 -10.59
C GLY A 45 -1.56 -9.93 -11.02
N LEU A 46 -0.64 -9.99 -10.07
CA LEU A 46 0.81 -9.97 -10.29
C LEU A 46 1.47 -11.28 -9.88
N LYS A 47 2.27 -11.85 -10.80
CA LYS A 47 3.08 -13.06 -10.54
C LYS A 47 4.23 -12.78 -9.57
N GLN A 48 4.91 -13.83 -9.11
CA GLN A 48 6.13 -13.81 -8.28
C GLN A 48 5.96 -13.11 -6.91
N ASN A 49 4.76 -13.13 -6.34
CA ASN A 49 4.47 -12.50 -5.04
C ASN A 49 4.87 -11.00 -5.00
N LEU A 50 4.75 -10.30 -6.13
CA LEU A 50 5.08 -8.88 -6.19
C LEU A 50 4.11 -8.01 -5.38
N ARG A 51 2.85 -8.47 -5.21
CA ARG A 51 1.87 -7.75 -4.41
C ARG A 51 2.30 -7.60 -2.95
N PRO A 52 2.60 -8.68 -2.20
CA PRO A 52 3.08 -8.56 -0.82
C PRO A 52 4.38 -7.75 -0.70
N LEU A 53 5.28 -7.83 -1.70
CA LEU A 53 6.51 -7.04 -1.71
C LEU A 53 6.23 -5.54 -1.78
N LEU A 54 5.36 -5.10 -2.69
CA LEU A 54 4.99 -3.70 -2.86
C LEU A 54 4.19 -3.16 -1.67
N GLU A 55 3.30 -3.98 -1.09
CA GLU A 55 2.55 -3.63 0.14
C GLU A 55 3.50 -3.43 1.33
N LEU A 56 4.46 -4.34 1.52
CA LEU A 56 5.46 -4.23 2.59
C LEU A 56 6.37 -3.01 2.38
N GLU A 57 6.80 -2.77 1.15
CA GLU A 57 7.63 -1.62 0.80
C GLU A 57 6.91 -0.32 1.15
N SER A 58 5.68 -0.12 0.65
CA SER A 58 4.90 1.09 0.90
C SER A 58 4.61 1.29 2.38
N GLY A 59 4.21 0.24 3.10
CA GLY A 59 3.92 0.34 4.53
C GLY A 59 5.15 0.61 5.41
N SER A 60 6.35 0.23 4.95
CA SER A 60 7.59 0.49 5.69
C SER A 60 8.22 1.84 5.33
N ASN A 61 8.11 2.29 4.07
CA ASN A 61 8.75 3.52 3.64
C ASN A 61 8.07 4.79 4.16
N ASP A 62 6.74 4.77 4.39
CA ASP A 62 6.01 5.92 4.93
C ASP A 62 6.48 6.34 6.33
N PRO A 63 6.56 5.43 7.33
CA PRO A 63 7.13 5.77 8.63
C PRO A 63 8.59 6.24 8.55
N MET A 64 9.39 5.64 7.65
CA MET A 64 10.78 6.03 7.47
C MET A 64 10.91 7.42 6.83
N ALA A 65 10.12 7.71 5.80
CA ALA A 65 10.07 9.01 5.13
C ALA A 65 9.69 10.12 6.10
N TYR A 66 8.65 9.90 6.93
CA TYR A 66 8.24 10.82 7.99
C TYR A 66 9.38 11.11 8.95
N MET A 67 9.99 10.06 9.49
CA MET A 67 11.07 10.18 10.46
C MET A 67 12.29 10.90 9.90
N MET A 68 12.70 10.55 8.67
CA MET A 68 13.83 11.23 8.02
C MET A 68 13.52 12.70 7.74
N THR A 69 12.28 13.02 7.37
CA THR A 69 11.85 14.40 7.16
C THR A 69 11.96 15.22 8.46
N ILE A 70 11.41 14.71 9.57
CA ILE A 70 11.48 15.39 10.88
C ILE A 70 12.92 15.52 11.35
N LEU A 71 13.73 14.46 11.20
CA LEU A 71 15.16 14.50 11.55
C LEU A 71 15.91 15.57 10.76
N LEU A 72 15.70 15.61 9.43
CA LEU A 72 16.38 16.59 8.57
C LEU A 72 15.90 18.02 8.83
N ILE A 73 14.62 18.23 9.13
CA ILE A 73 14.12 19.54 9.60
C ILE A 73 14.87 19.96 10.86
N SER A 74 15.02 19.06 11.84
CA SER A 74 15.75 19.40 13.08
C SER A 74 17.23 19.74 12.83
N VAL A 75 17.87 19.06 11.90
CA VAL A 75 19.25 19.34 11.49
C VAL A 75 19.37 20.70 10.78
N VAL A 76 18.45 20.98 9.84
CA VAL A 76 18.44 22.25 9.08
C VAL A 76 18.12 23.43 9.97
N SER A 77 17.12 23.31 10.87
CA SER A 77 16.70 24.39 11.78
C SER A 77 17.65 24.58 12.94
N ASN A 78 18.35 23.55 13.41
CA ASN A 78 19.25 23.59 14.58
C ASN A 78 20.73 23.73 14.23
N THR A 79 21.08 24.21 13.04
CA THR A 79 22.49 24.46 12.67
C THR A 79 23.19 25.39 13.67
N SER A 80 22.42 26.13 14.52
CA SER A 80 22.89 26.99 15.58
C SER A 80 22.91 26.37 16.99
N SER A 81 22.32 25.21 17.23
CA SER A 81 22.03 24.70 18.59
C SER A 81 22.86 23.49 19.05
N GLY A 82 23.87 23.06 18.31
CA GLY A 82 24.87 22.09 18.80
C GLY A 82 24.37 20.69 19.17
N VAL A 83 23.15 20.30 18.79
CA VAL A 83 22.69 18.90 18.92
C VAL A 83 23.45 18.06 17.91
N GLY A 84 24.43 17.30 18.36
CA GLY A 84 25.28 16.49 17.49
C GLY A 84 24.46 15.43 16.71
N LEU A 85 24.87 15.15 15.48
CA LEU A 85 24.32 14.08 14.60
C LEU A 85 24.07 12.77 15.36
N GLY A 86 24.94 12.40 16.30
CA GLY A 86 24.79 11.21 17.12
C GLY A 86 23.51 11.19 17.96
N MET A 87 23.14 12.33 18.58
CA MET A 87 21.92 12.42 19.38
C MET A 87 20.67 12.31 18.49
N SER A 88 20.69 12.89 17.30
CA SER A 88 19.59 12.79 16.33
C SER A 88 19.35 11.33 15.89
N VAL A 89 20.43 10.56 15.69
CA VAL A 89 20.33 9.12 15.38
C VAL A 89 19.78 8.33 16.56
N VAL A 90 20.17 8.63 17.78
CA VAL A 90 19.62 7.99 18.99
C VAL A 90 18.11 8.28 19.10
N PHE A 91 17.69 9.51 18.93
CA PHE A 91 16.26 9.85 18.92
C PHE A 91 15.50 9.09 17.84
N PHE A 92 16.05 8.98 16.63
CA PHE A 92 15.48 8.21 15.55
C PHE A 92 15.24 6.75 15.95
N VAL A 93 16.26 6.08 16.49
CA VAL A 93 16.16 4.66 16.91
C VAL A 93 15.12 4.52 18.04
N VAL A 94 15.15 5.40 19.05
CA VAL A 94 14.18 5.38 20.16
C VAL A 94 12.75 5.52 19.64
N GLN A 95 12.49 6.47 18.74
CA GLN A 95 11.16 6.68 18.15
C GLN A 95 10.68 5.47 17.34
N MET A 96 11.57 4.80 16.62
CA MET A 96 11.25 3.57 15.91
C MET A 96 10.90 2.43 16.86
N VAL A 97 11.68 2.22 17.91
CA VAL A 97 11.44 1.17 18.90
C VAL A 97 10.15 1.42 19.68
N VAL A 98 9.94 2.64 20.17
CA VAL A 98 8.71 3.04 20.88
C VAL A 98 7.49 2.89 19.97
N GLY A 99 7.59 3.35 18.70
CA GLY A 99 6.54 3.20 17.71
C GLY A 99 6.18 1.74 17.44
N ALA A 100 7.19 0.88 17.29
CA ALA A 100 6.98 -0.54 17.06
C ALA A 100 6.32 -1.24 18.25
N LEU A 101 6.81 -1.01 19.45
CA LEU A 101 6.27 -1.60 20.67
C LEU A 101 4.84 -1.16 20.94
N SER A 102 4.57 0.14 20.86
CA SER A 102 3.20 0.67 21.08
C SER A 102 2.23 0.14 20.03
N GLY A 103 2.62 0.12 18.75
CA GLY A 103 1.80 -0.42 17.67
C GLY A 103 1.44 -1.90 17.87
N TYR A 104 2.43 -2.71 18.25
CA TYR A 104 2.18 -4.14 18.57
C TYR A 104 1.21 -4.30 19.77
N LEU A 105 1.46 -3.59 20.87
CA LEU A 105 0.65 -3.69 22.08
C LEU A 105 -0.77 -3.20 21.84
N ILE A 106 -0.95 -2.06 21.19
CA ILE A 106 -2.28 -1.51 20.88
C ILE A 106 -3.00 -2.39 19.87
N GLY A 107 -2.31 -2.93 18.85
CA GLY A 107 -2.89 -3.90 17.94
C GLY A 107 -3.41 -5.16 18.64
N ARG A 108 -2.65 -5.71 19.59
CA ARG A 108 -3.09 -6.84 20.44
C ARG A 108 -4.29 -6.48 21.32
N LEU A 109 -4.27 -5.29 21.91
CA LEU A 109 -5.39 -4.78 22.70
C LEU A 109 -6.65 -4.61 21.85
N ALA A 110 -6.54 -4.09 20.65
CA ALA A 110 -7.66 -3.95 19.72
C ALA A 110 -8.26 -5.30 19.34
N VAL A 111 -7.42 -6.29 18.98
CA VAL A 111 -7.88 -7.67 18.69
C VAL A 111 -8.60 -8.27 19.87
N TRP A 112 -8.02 -8.17 21.09
CA TRP A 112 -8.63 -8.67 22.31
C TRP A 112 -9.98 -8.00 22.59
N THR A 113 -10.03 -6.67 22.46
CA THR A 113 -11.24 -5.87 22.70
C THR A 113 -12.36 -6.23 21.72
N ILE A 114 -12.05 -6.25 20.41
CA ILE A 114 -13.03 -6.53 19.35
C ILE A 114 -13.62 -7.93 19.52
N ASN A 115 -12.81 -8.93 19.83
CA ASN A 115 -13.28 -10.31 20.01
C ASN A 115 -14.01 -10.55 21.36
N ARG A 116 -13.80 -9.67 22.36
CA ARG A 116 -14.42 -9.83 23.69
C ARG A 116 -15.72 -9.04 23.85
N ILE A 117 -15.82 -7.89 23.25
CA ILE A 117 -17.00 -7.02 23.32
C ILE A 117 -18.05 -7.55 22.34
N LYS A 118 -19.25 -7.86 22.87
CA LYS A 118 -20.41 -8.23 22.06
C LYS A 118 -21.28 -6.99 21.87
N LEU A 119 -21.03 -6.23 20.81
CA LEU A 119 -21.85 -5.06 20.46
C LEU A 119 -23.13 -5.51 19.76
N ALA A 120 -24.26 -4.94 20.16
CA ALA A 120 -25.57 -5.24 19.57
C ALA A 120 -25.65 -4.79 18.09
N ASN A 121 -24.92 -3.74 17.71
CA ASN A 121 -24.88 -3.24 16.35
C ASN A 121 -23.49 -3.48 15.73
N HIS A 122 -23.44 -4.24 14.64
CA HIS A 122 -22.20 -4.58 13.94
C HIS A 122 -21.45 -3.34 13.39
N SER A 123 -22.15 -2.27 13.04
CA SER A 123 -21.51 -1.03 12.54
C SER A 123 -20.63 -0.35 13.60
N LEU A 124 -20.89 -0.57 14.89
CA LEU A 124 -20.10 0.01 15.98
C LEU A 124 -18.68 -0.58 16.05
N TYR A 125 -18.45 -1.78 15.53
CA TYR A 125 -17.09 -2.34 15.45
C TYR A 125 -16.18 -1.52 14.54
N SER A 126 -16.72 -0.94 13.45
CA SER A 126 -15.96 -0.06 12.56
C SER A 126 -15.56 1.23 13.26
N VAL A 127 -16.47 1.82 14.05
CA VAL A 127 -16.19 3.02 14.85
C VAL A 127 -15.17 2.71 15.95
N LEU A 128 -15.30 1.56 16.61
CA LEU A 128 -14.36 1.11 17.63
C LEU A 128 -12.95 0.94 17.05
N LEU A 129 -12.83 0.29 15.88
CA LEU A 129 -11.53 0.12 15.23
C LEU A 129 -10.94 1.47 14.79
N LEU A 130 -11.78 2.39 14.29
CA LEU A 130 -11.34 3.75 13.95
C LEU A 130 -10.81 4.49 15.18
N ALA A 131 -11.47 4.33 16.34
CA ALA A 131 -11.00 4.89 17.61
C ALA A 131 -9.63 4.30 18.00
N PHE A 132 -9.40 3.01 17.80
CA PHE A 132 -8.08 2.39 18.03
C PHE A 132 -6.99 2.93 17.11
N ILE A 133 -7.31 3.23 15.85
CA ILE A 133 -6.36 3.84 14.90
C ILE A 133 -5.92 5.23 15.41
N PHE A 134 -6.88 6.10 15.75
CA PHE A 134 -6.56 7.42 16.28
C PHE A 134 -5.84 7.35 17.63
N PHE A 135 -6.28 6.43 18.50
CA PHE A 135 -5.60 6.21 19.79
C PHE A 135 -4.17 5.74 19.60
N SER A 136 -3.93 4.79 18.68
CA SER A 136 -2.59 4.28 18.36
C SER A 136 -1.66 5.41 17.92
N PHE A 137 -2.13 6.26 17.01
CA PHE A 137 -1.35 7.42 16.54
C PHE A 137 -1.08 8.40 17.67
N ALA A 138 -2.13 8.91 18.32
CA ALA A 138 -2.04 9.98 19.29
C ALA A 138 -1.26 9.56 20.56
N PHE A 139 -1.51 8.35 21.07
CA PHE A 139 -0.80 7.83 22.23
C PHE A 139 0.69 7.65 21.96
N THR A 140 1.02 7.09 20.80
CA THR A 140 2.43 6.88 20.42
C THR A 140 3.17 8.18 20.20
N ASP A 141 2.53 9.16 19.58
CA ASP A 141 3.10 10.50 19.41
C ASP A 141 3.30 11.22 20.76
N LEU A 142 2.35 11.07 21.69
CA LEU A 142 2.45 11.61 23.07
C LEU A 142 3.69 11.10 23.82
N ILE A 143 4.03 9.81 23.67
CA ILE A 143 5.22 9.20 24.27
C ILE A 143 6.48 9.36 23.39
N LYS A 144 6.44 10.28 22.42
CA LYS A 144 7.54 10.57 21.49
C LYS A 144 7.99 9.37 20.63
N GLY A 145 7.09 8.44 20.33
CA GLY A 145 7.28 7.37 19.35
C GLY A 145 6.81 7.78 17.95
N ASN A 146 7.05 6.91 16.97
CA ASN A 146 6.55 7.11 15.62
C ASN A 146 5.11 6.63 15.51
N GLY A 147 4.12 7.54 15.46
CA GLY A 147 2.70 7.26 15.37
C GLY A 147 2.32 6.54 14.04
N TYR A 148 2.97 6.88 12.92
CA TYR A 148 2.72 6.20 11.64
C TYR A 148 3.13 4.73 11.68
N LEU A 149 4.31 4.44 12.25
CA LEU A 149 4.77 3.07 12.44
C LEU A 149 3.85 2.29 13.38
N ALA A 150 3.38 2.93 14.44
CA ALA A 150 2.48 2.30 15.40
C ALA A 150 1.14 1.92 14.75
N VAL A 151 0.53 2.81 13.97
CA VAL A 151 -0.71 2.51 13.24
C VAL A 151 -0.50 1.40 12.23
N TYR A 152 0.60 1.44 11.46
CA TYR A 152 0.92 0.39 10.49
C TYR A 152 1.08 -0.98 11.15
N LEU A 153 1.87 -1.08 12.22
CA LEU A 153 2.07 -2.35 12.93
C LEU A 153 0.81 -2.83 13.65
N SER A 154 0.02 -1.91 14.24
CA SER A 154 -1.28 -2.30 14.82
C SER A 154 -2.22 -2.86 13.75
N GLY A 155 -2.25 -2.26 12.56
CA GLY A 155 -3.00 -2.75 11.40
C GLY A 155 -2.54 -4.15 10.96
N LEU A 156 -1.22 -4.41 10.90
CA LEU A 156 -0.68 -5.73 10.60
C LEU A 156 -1.08 -6.78 11.66
N VAL A 157 -1.01 -6.42 12.93
CA VAL A 157 -1.42 -7.31 14.03
C VAL A 157 -2.91 -7.64 13.90
N ILE A 158 -3.77 -6.64 13.71
CA ILE A 158 -5.22 -6.82 13.56
C ILE A 158 -5.54 -7.65 12.31
N GLY A 159 -4.91 -7.35 11.18
CA GLY A 159 -5.14 -8.04 9.91
C GLY A 159 -4.77 -9.52 9.92
N ASN A 160 -3.72 -9.89 10.70
CA ASN A 160 -3.24 -11.27 10.80
C ASN A 160 -3.96 -12.12 11.88
N HIS A 161 -4.82 -11.52 12.70
CA HIS A 161 -5.59 -12.26 13.69
C HIS A 161 -7.01 -12.58 13.20
N LYS A 162 -7.59 -13.63 13.75
CA LYS A 162 -9.00 -13.98 13.52
C LYS A 162 -9.89 -12.96 14.24
N LEU A 163 -10.74 -12.29 13.49
CA LEU A 163 -11.76 -11.36 13.99
C LEU A 163 -13.13 -11.88 13.58
N GLU A 164 -14.08 -11.92 14.50
CA GLU A 164 -15.46 -12.34 14.23
C GLU A 164 -16.14 -11.47 13.17
N GLN A 165 -15.77 -10.18 13.11
CA GLN A 165 -16.37 -9.18 12.21
C GLN A 165 -15.39 -8.70 11.11
N LYS A 166 -14.48 -9.55 10.65
CA LYS A 166 -13.40 -9.15 9.72
C LYS A 166 -13.94 -8.54 8.42
N ARG A 167 -14.97 -9.15 7.81
CA ARG A 167 -15.49 -8.70 6.52
C ARG A 167 -16.20 -7.34 6.56
N PRO A 168 -17.19 -7.10 7.46
CA PRO A 168 -17.78 -5.77 7.58
C PRO A 168 -16.76 -4.68 7.85
N LEU A 169 -15.72 -4.97 8.66
CA LEU A 169 -14.62 -4.06 8.91
C LEU A 169 -13.83 -3.76 7.62
N THR A 170 -13.47 -4.79 6.86
CA THR A 170 -12.73 -4.59 5.61
C THR A 170 -13.51 -3.74 4.61
N VAL A 171 -14.80 -4.04 4.41
CA VAL A 171 -15.67 -3.27 3.49
C VAL A 171 -15.78 -1.80 3.92
N PHE A 172 -15.96 -1.56 5.23
CA PHE A 172 -16.02 -0.21 5.77
C PHE A 172 -14.72 0.56 5.52
N PHE A 173 -13.58 -0.06 5.85
CA PHE A 173 -12.27 0.60 5.71
C PHE A 173 -11.84 0.77 4.26
N ASP A 174 -12.24 -0.13 3.36
CA ASP A 174 -12.05 0.08 1.92
C ASP A 174 -12.75 1.36 1.44
N GLY A 175 -14.04 1.53 1.78
CA GLY A 175 -14.79 2.75 1.44
C GLY A 175 -14.26 4.00 2.14
N PHE A 176 -13.92 3.88 3.43
CA PHE A 176 -13.38 4.98 4.23
C PHE A 176 -12.01 5.46 3.70
N THR A 177 -11.16 4.54 3.28
CA THR A 177 -9.84 4.85 2.69
C THR A 177 -10.01 5.66 1.41
N TRP A 178 -10.94 5.26 0.53
CA TRP A 178 -11.25 6.02 -0.68
C TRP A 178 -11.74 7.44 -0.37
N LEU A 179 -12.66 7.57 0.59
CA LEU A 179 -13.16 8.88 1.02
C LEU A 179 -12.03 9.76 1.54
N MET A 180 -11.18 9.22 2.44
CA MET A 180 -10.05 9.95 3.00
C MET A 180 -9.02 10.34 1.94
N GLN A 181 -8.78 9.49 0.96
CA GLN A 181 -7.88 9.80 -0.16
C GLN A 181 -8.41 10.98 -0.99
N ILE A 182 -9.72 11.00 -1.30
CA ILE A 182 -10.34 12.12 -2.02
C ILE A 182 -10.22 13.41 -1.20
N VAL A 183 -10.58 13.39 0.08
CA VAL A 183 -10.48 14.55 0.99
C VAL A 183 -9.04 15.07 1.06
N MET A 184 -8.07 14.15 1.19
CA MET A 184 -6.66 14.49 1.25
C MET A 184 -6.17 15.18 -0.03
N PHE A 185 -6.44 14.61 -1.22
CA PHE A 185 -6.02 15.23 -2.48
C PHE A 185 -6.70 16.59 -2.70
N LEU A 186 -7.98 16.72 -2.33
CA LEU A 186 -8.72 17.97 -2.44
C LEU A 186 -8.12 19.03 -1.53
N THR A 187 -7.84 18.67 -0.27
CA THR A 187 -7.21 19.58 0.72
C THR A 187 -5.82 19.99 0.24
N LEU A 188 -4.99 19.03 -0.20
CA LEU A 188 -3.64 19.35 -0.68
C LEU A 188 -3.67 20.24 -1.93
N GLY A 189 -4.65 20.06 -2.81
CA GLY A 189 -4.85 20.92 -3.97
C GLY A 189 -5.16 22.38 -3.58
N LEU A 190 -5.87 22.61 -2.46
CA LEU A 190 -6.16 23.96 -1.96
C LEU A 190 -4.93 24.68 -1.37
N PHE A 191 -3.91 23.93 -0.93
CA PHE A 191 -2.66 24.52 -0.45
C PHE A 191 -1.75 25.05 -1.56
N VAL A 192 -2.01 24.67 -2.80
CA VAL A 192 -1.16 25.01 -3.93
C VAL A 192 -1.48 26.41 -4.45
N ASN A 193 -0.45 27.26 -4.50
CA ASN A 193 -0.53 28.53 -5.21
C ASN A 193 -0.21 28.32 -6.70
N SER A 194 -1.22 28.41 -7.54
CA SER A 194 -1.09 28.17 -8.97
C SER A 194 -0.04 29.07 -9.66
N ASN A 195 0.11 30.30 -9.21
CA ASN A 195 1.07 31.25 -9.79
C ASN A 195 2.52 30.82 -9.52
N GLU A 196 2.79 30.33 -8.31
CA GLU A 196 4.12 29.81 -7.94
C GLU A 196 4.42 28.46 -8.58
N LEU A 197 3.40 27.58 -8.67
CA LEU A 197 3.55 26.27 -9.31
C LEU A 197 3.90 26.38 -10.80
N LEU A 198 3.32 27.36 -11.51
CA LEU A 198 3.53 27.58 -12.93
C LEU A 198 4.79 28.40 -13.23
N GLU A 199 5.55 28.80 -12.22
CA GLU A 199 6.83 29.48 -12.42
C GLU A 199 7.79 28.57 -13.23
N PRO A 200 8.46 29.07 -14.30
CA PRO A 200 9.35 28.26 -15.13
C PRO A 200 10.43 27.51 -14.35
N ARG A 201 10.92 28.12 -13.28
CA ARG A 201 11.92 27.50 -12.38
C ARG A 201 11.36 26.25 -11.69
N VAL A 202 10.14 26.33 -11.16
CA VAL A 202 9.46 25.22 -10.48
C VAL A 202 9.16 24.10 -11.46
N LEU A 203 8.66 24.45 -12.66
CA LEU A 203 8.35 23.48 -13.72
C LEU A 203 9.59 22.69 -14.15
N ILE A 204 10.71 23.38 -14.38
CA ILE A 204 11.95 22.74 -14.77
C ILE A 204 12.51 21.86 -13.64
N LEU A 205 12.61 22.39 -12.42
CA LEU A 205 13.13 21.62 -11.28
C LEU A 205 12.26 20.44 -10.93
N GLY A 206 10.94 20.62 -10.84
CA GLY A 206 10.00 19.55 -10.54
C GLY A 206 9.97 18.48 -11.65
N GLY A 207 10.05 18.90 -12.91
CA GLY A 207 10.17 17.98 -14.06
C GLY A 207 11.46 17.16 -14.01
N LEU A 208 12.62 17.80 -13.78
CA LEU A 208 13.91 17.13 -13.67
C LEU A 208 13.98 16.19 -12.46
N VAL A 209 13.52 16.65 -11.29
CA VAL A 209 13.48 15.83 -10.06
C VAL A 209 12.53 14.65 -10.25
N GLY A 210 11.32 14.85 -10.77
CA GLY A 210 10.37 13.79 -11.06
C GLY A 210 10.94 12.75 -12.02
N ALA A 211 11.52 13.19 -13.15
CA ALA A 211 12.17 12.31 -14.12
C ALA A 211 13.36 11.55 -13.50
N PHE A 212 14.22 12.22 -12.75
CA PHE A 212 15.35 11.60 -12.07
C PHE A 212 14.90 10.53 -11.07
N MET A 213 13.87 10.83 -10.29
CA MET A 213 13.31 9.89 -9.30
C MET A 213 12.75 8.63 -9.96
N ILE A 214 12.03 8.78 -11.08
CA ILE A 214 11.41 7.66 -11.80
C ILE A 214 12.46 6.83 -12.56
N LEU A 215 13.37 7.49 -13.27
CA LEU A 215 14.25 6.83 -14.24
C LEU A 215 15.59 6.40 -13.67
N VAL A 216 16.07 7.05 -12.61
CA VAL A 216 17.42 6.81 -12.05
C VAL A 216 17.36 6.35 -10.61
N ALA A 217 16.82 7.16 -9.70
CA ALA A 217 16.88 6.89 -8.28
C ALA A 217 16.13 5.60 -7.91
N ARG A 218 14.94 5.43 -8.44
CA ARG A 218 14.09 4.27 -8.16
C ARG A 218 14.68 2.95 -8.70
N PRO A 219 15.08 2.84 -9.99
CA PRO A 219 15.76 1.65 -10.48
C PRO A 219 17.02 1.33 -9.70
N LEU A 220 17.87 2.31 -9.43
CA LEU A 220 19.10 2.11 -8.67
C LEU A 220 18.81 1.50 -7.29
N THR A 221 17.87 2.06 -6.55
CA THR A 221 17.48 1.57 -5.22
C THR A 221 16.93 0.13 -5.29
N VAL A 222 15.98 -0.13 -6.18
CA VAL A 222 15.35 -1.46 -6.30
C VAL A 222 16.36 -2.52 -6.72
N PHE A 223 17.21 -2.23 -7.70
CA PHE A 223 18.22 -3.20 -8.14
C PHE A 223 19.27 -3.47 -7.07
N THR A 224 19.69 -2.46 -6.31
CA THR A 224 20.63 -2.65 -5.19
C THR A 224 19.99 -3.42 -4.02
N CYS A 225 18.80 -3.05 -3.60
CA CYS A 225 18.11 -3.70 -2.46
C CYS A 225 17.67 -5.13 -2.78
N LEU A 226 17.23 -5.42 -4.01
CA LEU A 226 16.81 -6.76 -4.41
C LEU A 226 17.97 -7.62 -4.97
N LEU A 227 19.20 -7.10 -5.02
CA LEU A 227 20.36 -7.84 -5.50
C LEU A 227 20.59 -9.17 -4.73
N PRO A 228 20.49 -9.21 -3.37
CA PRO A 228 20.69 -10.43 -2.61
C PRO A 228 19.58 -11.48 -2.84
N PHE A 229 18.39 -11.04 -3.26
CA PHE A 229 17.21 -11.89 -3.41
C PHE A 229 17.12 -12.46 -4.83
N ARG A 230 17.78 -13.59 -5.09
CA ARG A 230 17.82 -14.28 -6.40
C ARG A 230 16.45 -14.77 -6.89
N LYS A 231 15.45 -14.79 -6.02
CA LYS A 231 14.08 -15.22 -6.28
C LYS A 231 13.34 -14.31 -7.28
N PHE A 232 13.70 -13.02 -7.31
CA PHE A 232 13.11 -12.04 -8.21
C PHE A 232 13.86 -11.96 -9.53
N THR A 233 13.13 -12.19 -10.63
CA THR A 233 13.69 -12.05 -11.99
C THR A 233 14.03 -10.59 -12.30
N THR A 234 14.88 -10.34 -13.29
CA THR A 234 15.19 -8.99 -13.76
C THR A 234 13.92 -8.24 -14.21
N LYS A 235 12.96 -8.94 -14.83
CA LYS A 235 11.66 -8.38 -15.22
C LYS A 235 10.86 -7.91 -13.99
N ALA A 236 10.85 -8.71 -12.91
CA ALA A 236 10.20 -8.34 -11.65
C ALA A 236 10.83 -7.10 -11.03
N ARG A 237 12.18 -7.04 -10.97
CA ARG A 237 12.91 -5.87 -10.47
C ARG A 237 12.63 -4.62 -11.31
N LEU A 238 12.58 -4.76 -12.63
CA LEU A 238 12.24 -3.65 -13.52
C LEU A 238 10.80 -3.15 -13.29
N TYR A 239 9.85 -4.09 -13.09
CA TYR A 239 8.48 -3.74 -12.76
C TYR A 239 8.37 -2.98 -11.43
N VAL A 240 8.99 -3.51 -10.35
CA VAL A 240 9.04 -2.84 -9.03
C VAL A 240 9.68 -1.45 -9.14
N SER A 241 10.74 -1.32 -9.95
CA SER A 241 11.37 -0.01 -10.22
C SER A 241 10.40 0.96 -10.88
N TRP A 242 9.61 0.51 -11.83
CA TRP A 242 8.65 1.35 -12.55
C TRP A 242 7.44 1.73 -11.68
N VAL A 243 6.93 0.82 -10.86
CA VAL A 243 5.68 0.96 -10.10
C VAL A 243 5.86 1.72 -8.77
N GLY A 244 6.96 2.46 -8.60
CA GLY A 244 7.15 3.35 -7.45
C GLY A 244 6.29 4.61 -7.51
N LEU A 245 4.98 4.45 -7.66
CA LEU A 245 4.01 5.54 -7.76
C LEU A 245 4.03 6.40 -6.51
N ARG A 246 4.05 7.73 -6.68
CA ARG A 246 4.00 8.70 -5.59
C ARG A 246 2.56 9.13 -5.37
N GLY A 247 2.04 8.91 -4.16
CA GLY A 247 0.71 9.34 -3.76
C GLY A 247 0.70 10.73 -3.11
N ALA A 248 -0.30 11.00 -2.29
CA ALA A 248 -0.41 12.26 -1.57
C ALA A 248 0.53 12.37 -0.36
N VAL A 249 1.08 11.26 0.15
CA VAL A 249 1.94 11.22 1.33
C VAL A 249 3.21 12.07 1.17
N PRO A 250 3.96 12.04 0.06
CA PRO A 250 5.05 12.98 -0.19
C PRO A 250 4.68 14.44 -0.04
N ILE A 251 3.51 14.84 -0.57
CA ILE A 251 3.01 16.21 -0.48
C ILE A 251 2.70 16.57 0.98
N LEU A 252 2.06 15.64 1.70
CA LEU A 252 1.79 15.80 3.14
C LEU A 252 3.10 16.02 3.91
N PHE A 253 4.13 15.23 3.64
CA PHE A 253 5.44 15.38 4.29
C PHE A 253 6.14 16.70 3.92
N ALA A 254 5.90 17.22 2.72
CA ALA A 254 6.42 18.52 2.31
C ALA A 254 5.78 19.72 3.03
N ILE A 255 4.65 19.53 3.74
CA ILE A 255 4.04 20.56 4.58
C ILE A 255 4.86 20.78 5.88
N TYR A 256 5.50 19.73 6.42
CA TYR A 256 6.27 19.87 7.67
C TYR A 256 7.41 20.88 7.57
N PRO A 257 8.25 20.91 6.52
CA PRO A 257 9.23 21.98 6.33
C PRO A 257 8.61 23.38 6.23
N LEU A 258 7.41 23.50 5.60
CA LEU A 258 6.67 24.76 5.55
C LEU A 258 6.25 25.23 6.95
N MET A 259 5.68 24.33 7.75
CA MET A 259 5.28 24.61 9.13
C MET A 259 6.47 24.94 10.03
N ALA A 260 7.63 24.36 9.76
CA ALA A 260 8.89 24.62 10.48
C ALA A 260 9.62 25.86 9.96
N HIS A 261 9.04 26.62 9.03
CA HIS A 261 9.64 27.81 8.41
C HIS A 261 11.06 27.59 7.88
N VAL A 262 11.32 26.41 7.31
CA VAL A 262 12.60 26.11 6.66
C VAL A 262 12.77 27.02 5.45
N GLU A 263 13.99 27.54 5.25
CA GLU A 263 14.31 28.39 4.10
C GLU A 263 14.05 27.61 2.77
N ASN A 264 13.40 28.26 1.83
CA ASN A 264 12.98 27.67 0.54
C ASN A 264 11.98 26.48 0.64
N ALA A 265 11.28 26.33 1.77
CA ALA A 265 10.27 25.25 1.92
C ALA A 265 9.12 25.36 0.91
N GLY A 266 8.75 26.57 0.48
CA GLY A 266 7.75 26.78 -0.57
C GLY A 266 8.17 26.19 -1.92
N LEU A 267 9.44 26.40 -2.31
CA LEU A 267 10.01 25.78 -3.51
C LEU A 267 10.00 24.25 -3.39
N LEU A 268 10.42 23.70 -2.23
CA LEU A 268 10.41 22.27 -1.95
C LEU A 268 9.00 21.69 -2.11
N PHE A 269 8.00 22.33 -1.50
CA PHE A 269 6.61 21.91 -1.58
C PHE A 269 6.10 21.86 -3.02
N ASN A 270 6.34 22.91 -3.81
CA ASN A 270 5.91 23.00 -5.19
C ASN A 270 6.61 21.95 -6.10
N VAL A 271 7.91 21.69 -5.88
CA VAL A 271 8.67 20.66 -6.59
C VAL A 271 8.14 19.26 -6.26
N VAL A 272 7.87 18.96 -4.97
CA VAL A 272 7.28 17.68 -4.53
C VAL A 272 5.89 17.49 -5.13
N PHE A 273 5.07 18.53 -5.10
CA PHE A 273 3.73 18.51 -5.65
C PHE A 273 3.73 18.21 -7.16
N LEU A 274 4.56 18.93 -7.92
CA LEU A 274 4.70 18.72 -9.37
C LEU A 274 5.28 17.33 -9.68
N GLY A 275 6.31 16.89 -8.95
CA GLY A 275 6.89 15.56 -9.09
C GLY A 275 5.89 14.43 -8.81
N THR A 276 4.99 14.63 -7.83
CA THR A 276 3.90 13.70 -7.53
C THR A 276 2.88 13.65 -8.67
N ILE A 277 2.46 14.80 -9.21
CA ILE A 277 1.55 14.83 -10.37
C ILE A 277 2.16 14.10 -11.57
N ILE A 278 3.43 14.35 -11.88
CA ILE A 278 4.14 13.67 -12.98
C ILE A 278 4.14 12.14 -12.72
N SER A 279 4.45 11.71 -11.50
CA SER A 279 4.41 10.29 -11.13
C SER A 279 3.02 9.69 -11.32
N LEU A 280 1.96 10.34 -10.83
CA LEU A 280 0.58 9.87 -10.99
C LEU A 280 0.17 9.78 -12.46
N LEU A 281 0.52 10.77 -13.28
CA LEU A 281 0.18 10.78 -14.69
C LEU A 281 0.98 9.75 -15.49
N VAL A 282 2.29 9.69 -15.31
CA VAL A 282 3.16 8.81 -16.10
C VAL A 282 3.09 7.37 -15.61
N GLN A 283 3.36 7.15 -14.33
CA GLN A 283 3.39 5.81 -13.76
C GLN A 283 1.98 5.26 -13.58
N GLY A 284 1.03 6.04 -13.05
CA GLY A 284 -0.35 5.59 -12.82
C GLY A 284 -1.04 5.07 -14.07
N THR A 285 -0.89 5.76 -15.20
CA THR A 285 -1.49 5.33 -16.48
C THR A 285 -0.80 4.10 -17.08
N THR A 286 0.48 3.88 -16.79
CA THR A 286 1.30 2.82 -17.40
C THR A 286 1.50 1.58 -16.54
N VAL A 287 1.07 1.56 -15.26
CA VAL A 287 1.21 0.42 -14.32
C VAL A 287 0.76 -0.91 -14.94
N SER A 288 -0.46 -0.96 -15.46
CA SER A 288 -1.04 -2.15 -16.07
C SER A 288 -0.37 -2.54 -17.37
N GLY A 289 -0.07 -1.55 -18.23
CA GLY A 289 0.64 -1.78 -19.49
C GLY A 289 2.03 -2.39 -19.27
N MET A 290 2.76 -1.89 -18.26
CA MET A 290 4.09 -2.39 -17.92
C MET A 290 4.04 -3.82 -17.36
N ALA A 291 3.00 -4.16 -16.56
CA ALA A 291 2.79 -5.53 -16.09
C ALA A 291 2.61 -6.51 -17.25
N ASN A 292 1.82 -6.13 -18.24
CA ASN A 292 1.58 -6.92 -19.46
C ASN A 292 2.86 -7.03 -20.32
N LEU A 293 3.55 -5.91 -20.56
CA LEU A 293 4.77 -5.86 -21.37
C LEU A 293 5.86 -6.80 -20.82
N LEU A 294 6.00 -6.85 -19.49
CA LEU A 294 6.97 -7.72 -18.83
C LEU A 294 6.48 -9.17 -18.61
N GLY A 295 5.21 -9.48 -18.94
CA GLY A 295 4.61 -10.81 -18.79
C GLY A 295 4.38 -11.21 -17.33
N LEU A 296 4.25 -10.22 -16.44
CA LEU A 296 4.05 -10.41 -15.01
C LEU A 296 2.57 -10.33 -14.60
N ALA A 297 1.70 -9.83 -15.46
CA ALA A 297 0.26 -9.84 -15.25
C ALA A 297 -0.32 -11.24 -15.47
N TYR A 298 -1.34 -11.55 -14.68
CA TYR A 298 -2.29 -12.63 -14.96
C TYR A 298 -3.71 -12.13 -14.73
N GLU A 299 -4.67 -12.72 -15.41
CA GLU A 299 -6.07 -12.37 -15.20
C GLU A 299 -6.56 -12.96 -13.86
N GLU A 300 -6.99 -12.09 -12.97
CA GLU A 300 -7.55 -12.50 -11.68
C GLU A 300 -9.01 -12.93 -11.94
N ARG A 301 -9.24 -14.24 -12.03
CA ARG A 301 -10.58 -14.80 -12.21
C ARG A 301 -11.40 -14.48 -10.97
N GLU A 302 -12.47 -13.75 -11.13
CA GLU A 302 -13.49 -13.63 -10.08
C GLU A 302 -14.11 -15.02 -9.88
N SER A 303 -14.10 -15.52 -8.63
CA SER A 303 -14.88 -16.70 -8.30
C SER A 303 -16.33 -16.41 -8.62
N ALA A 304 -16.95 -17.26 -9.46
CA ALA A 304 -18.34 -17.12 -9.83
C ALA A 304 -19.26 -17.18 -8.58
N PHE A 305 -18.79 -17.85 -7.53
CA PHE A 305 -19.50 -17.96 -6.27
C PHE A 305 -18.87 -17.06 -5.21
N SER A 306 -19.42 -15.88 -4.99
CA SER A 306 -19.08 -15.04 -3.83
C SER A 306 -19.85 -15.50 -2.59
N VAL A 307 -19.60 -16.73 -2.12
CA VAL A 307 -20.28 -17.25 -0.94
C VAL A 307 -19.64 -16.67 0.31
N ASP A 308 -20.48 -16.04 1.10
CA ASP A 308 -20.15 -15.37 2.34
C ASP A 308 -20.06 -16.34 3.52
N MET A 309 -19.00 -17.14 3.56
CA MET A 309 -18.85 -18.13 4.63
C MET A 309 -17.63 -17.87 5.52
N HIS A 310 -17.74 -18.32 6.78
CA HIS A 310 -16.64 -18.36 7.73
C HIS A 310 -15.40 -19.03 7.11
N GLN A 311 -14.22 -18.56 7.49
CA GLN A 311 -12.94 -19.00 6.94
C GLN A 311 -12.72 -20.52 7.06
N ASP A 312 -13.33 -21.12 8.08
CA ASP A 312 -13.30 -22.58 8.32
C ASP A 312 -14.19 -23.36 7.32
N MET A 313 -15.23 -22.70 6.77
CA MET A 313 -16.07 -23.30 5.71
C MET A 313 -15.55 -23.02 4.31
N LYS A 314 -14.74 -21.96 4.10
CA LYS A 314 -14.06 -21.72 2.82
C LYS A 314 -13.04 -22.80 2.46
N SER A 315 -12.46 -23.47 3.44
CA SER A 315 -11.56 -24.60 3.21
C SER A 315 -12.30 -25.88 2.78
N ALA A 316 -13.61 -25.96 3.04
CA ALA A 316 -14.45 -27.07 2.65
C ALA A 316 -15.20 -26.82 1.32
N LEU A 317 -15.24 -25.56 0.83
CA LEU A 317 -15.90 -25.19 -0.41
C LEU A 317 -14.88 -24.92 -1.51
N THR A 318 -15.02 -25.64 -2.61
CA THR A 318 -14.15 -25.51 -3.78
C THR A 318 -15.01 -25.26 -5.02
N GLU A 319 -14.58 -24.36 -5.86
CA GLU A 319 -15.15 -24.15 -7.19
C GLU A 319 -14.41 -25.06 -8.18
N VAL A 320 -15.15 -25.91 -8.89
CA VAL A 320 -14.62 -26.85 -9.88
C VAL A 320 -15.25 -26.51 -11.21
N GLU A 321 -14.44 -26.27 -12.24
CA GLU A 321 -14.90 -26.07 -13.61
C GLU A 321 -15.00 -27.44 -14.32
N VAL A 322 -16.15 -27.70 -14.94
CA VAL A 322 -16.39 -28.95 -15.69
C VAL A 322 -15.52 -28.95 -16.92
N ASN A 323 -14.63 -29.93 -17.01
CA ASN A 323 -13.72 -30.15 -18.13
C ASN A 323 -14.09 -31.46 -18.91
N GLU A 324 -13.46 -31.66 -20.07
CA GLU A 324 -13.74 -32.82 -20.93
C GLU A 324 -13.52 -34.17 -20.22
N THR A 325 -12.48 -34.25 -19.38
CA THR A 325 -12.14 -35.48 -18.64
C THR A 325 -13.21 -35.87 -17.62
N MET A 326 -13.93 -34.90 -17.07
CA MET A 326 -15.04 -35.18 -16.13
C MET A 326 -16.28 -35.68 -16.84
N LEU A 327 -16.47 -35.34 -18.12
CA LEU A 327 -17.61 -35.76 -18.94
C LEU A 327 -17.37 -37.08 -19.67
N GLU A 328 -16.17 -37.66 -19.64
CA GLU A 328 -15.85 -38.98 -20.24
C GLU A 328 -16.69 -40.12 -19.65
N SER A 329 -17.06 -40.03 -18.36
CA SER A 329 -17.86 -41.06 -17.68
C SER A 329 -19.37 -40.89 -17.84
N GLY A 330 -19.82 -39.75 -18.40
CA GLY A 330 -21.22 -39.41 -18.63
C GLY A 330 -21.49 -37.93 -18.48
N HIS A 331 -22.65 -37.49 -18.95
CA HIS A 331 -23.01 -36.06 -18.97
C HIS A 331 -23.90 -35.65 -17.81
N THR A 332 -24.31 -36.56 -16.94
CA THR A 332 -25.14 -36.17 -15.77
C THR A 332 -24.32 -36.08 -14.48
N LEU A 333 -24.79 -35.27 -13.53
CA LEU A 333 -24.11 -35.10 -12.24
C LEU A 333 -23.91 -36.45 -11.51
N LYS A 334 -24.76 -37.44 -11.77
CA LYS A 334 -24.67 -38.78 -11.17
C LYS A 334 -23.56 -39.61 -11.79
N ASP A 335 -23.21 -39.35 -13.05
CA ASP A 335 -22.27 -40.18 -13.82
C ASP A 335 -20.82 -39.68 -13.67
N ILE A 336 -20.63 -38.43 -13.24
CA ILE A 336 -19.27 -37.87 -13.01
C ILE A 336 -18.67 -38.44 -11.73
N THR A 337 -17.38 -38.74 -11.77
CA THR A 337 -16.60 -39.17 -10.62
C THR A 337 -16.15 -37.99 -9.80
N LEU A 338 -16.76 -37.73 -8.65
CA LEU A 338 -16.35 -36.79 -7.66
C LEU A 338 -15.59 -37.49 -6.52
N PRO A 339 -14.66 -36.82 -5.82
CA PRO A 339 -14.01 -37.39 -4.64
C PRO A 339 -15.03 -37.85 -3.59
N GLU A 340 -14.68 -38.88 -2.81
CA GLU A 340 -15.56 -39.36 -1.72
C GLU A 340 -15.91 -38.22 -0.73
N ASN A 341 -17.12 -38.25 -0.21
CA ASN A 341 -17.67 -37.23 0.70
C ASN A 341 -17.76 -35.81 0.09
N THR A 342 -18.02 -35.74 -1.20
CA THR A 342 -18.17 -34.49 -1.93
C THR A 342 -19.63 -34.25 -2.31
N LEU A 343 -20.17 -33.07 -2.05
CA LEU A 343 -21.52 -32.66 -2.41
C LEU A 343 -21.47 -31.44 -3.34
N VAL A 344 -22.13 -31.52 -4.48
CA VAL A 344 -22.33 -30.35 -5.36
C VAL A 344 -23.54 -29.56 -4.86
N MET A 345 -23.31 -28.35 -4.37
CA MET A 345 -24.36 -27.49 -3.82
C MET A 345 -25.08 -26.67 -4.90
N MET A 346 -24.33 -26.19 -5.91
CA MET A 346 -24.84 -25.27 -6.92
C MET A 346 -24.02 -25.35 -8.20
N VAL A 347 -24.69 -25.12 -9.33
CA VAL A 347 -24.06 -25.00 -10.65
C VAL A 347 -24.27 -23.59 -11.16
N CYS A 348 -23.23 -23.00 -11.74
CA CYS A 348 -23.30 -21.77 -12.48
C CYS A 348 -23.04 -22.05 -13.96
N ARG A 349 -24.00 -21.72 -14.82
CA ARG A 349 -23.95 -21.83 -16.28
C ARG A 349 -24.29 -20.47 -16.89
N ASP A 350 -23.42 -19.92 -17.69
CA ASP A 350 -23.62 -18.65 -18.39
C ASP A 350 -24.06 -17.47 -17.46
N GLY A 351 -23.62 -17.52 -16.18
CA GLY A 351 -23.99 -16.52 -15.16
C GLY A 351 -25.30 -16.81 -14.42
N GLU A 352 -26.05 -17.85 -14.78
CA GLU A 352 -27.24 -18.31 -14.05
C GLU A 352 -26.89 -19.40 -13.03
N TYR A 353 -27.49 -19.29 -11.83
CA TYR A 353 -27.24 -20.20 -10.73
C TYR A 353 -28.46 -21.08 -10.48
N PHE A 354 -28.24 -22.40 -10.40
CA PHE A 354 -29.29 -23.35 -10.06
C PHE A 354 -28.77 -24.49 -9.16
N VAL A 355 -29.69 -25.09 -8.41
CA VAL A 355 -29.39 -26.25 -7.56
C VAL A 355 -29.52 -27.52 -8.43
N PRO A 356 -28.41 -28.28 -8.61
CA PRO A 356 -28.45 -29.45 -9.47
C PRO A 356 -29.13 -30.64 -8.76
N GLN A 357 -29.70 -31.51 -9.57
CA GLN A 357 -30.18 -32.85 -9.18
C GLN A 357 -29.27 -33.89 -9.81
N GLY A 358 -29.29 -35.14 -9.34
CA GLY A 358 -28.44 -36.19 -9.86
C GLY A 358 -28.62 -36.46 -11.40
N LYS A 359 -29.80 -36.10 -11.96
CA LYS A 359 -30.13 -36.19 -13.40
C LYS A 359 -29.76 -34.89 -14.18
N THR A 360 -29.23 -33.87 -13.51
CA THR A 360 -28.87 -32.63 -14.21
C THR A 360 -27.72 -32.86 -15.17
N GLU A 361 -27.95 -32.55 -16.43
CA GLU A 361 -26.90 -32.56 -17.46
C GLU A 361 -25.93 -31.44 -17.25
N LEU A 362 -24.65 -31.76 -17.16
CA LEU A 362 -23.54 -30.81 -17.06
C LEU A 362 -22.99 -30.55 -18.46
N LYS A 363 -22.56 -29.30 -18.66
CA LYS A 363 -21.94 -28.82 -19.90
C LYS A 363 -20.50 -28.40 -19.64
N LEU A 364 -19.70 -28.47 -20.70
CA LEU A 364 -18.33 -27.95 -20.65
C LEU A 364 -18.33 -26.49 -20.25
N GLY A 365 -17.51 -26.10 -19.26
CA GLY A 365 -17.44 -24.74 -18.73
C GLY A 365 -18.44 -24.42 -17.61
N ASP A 366 -19.33 -25.36 -17.22
CA ASP A 366 -20.13 -25.20 -16.00
C ASP A 366 -19.23 -25.10 -14.79
N LYS A 367 -19.56 -24.23 -13.84
CA LYS A 367 -18.83 -24.09 -12.58
C LYS A 367 -19.64 -24.69 -11.46
N LEU A 368 -19.07 -25.69 -10.81
CA LEU A 368 -19.68 -26.41 -9.71
C LEU A 368 -19.19 -25.84 -8.37
N LEU A 369 -20.09 -25.47 -7.48
CA LEU A 369 -19.77 -25.20 -6.10
C LEU A 369 -19.86 -26.50 -5.30
N VAL A 370 -18.72 -27.00 -4.88
CA VAL A 370 -18.56 -28.30 -4.27
C VAL A 370 -18.13 -28.14 -2.82
N ILE A 371 -18.79 -28.87 -1.92
CA ILE A 371 -18.36 -29.02 -0.52
C ILE A 371 -17.73 -30.40 -0.35
N SER A 372 -16.51 -30.45 0.18
CA SER A 372 -15.85 -31.70 0.53
C SER A 372 -15.55 -31.71 2.05
N ALA A 373 -15.77 -32.84 2.70
CA ALA A 373 -15.31 -33.03 4.06
C ALA A 373 -13.78 -33.12 4.06
N VAL A 374 -13.10 -32.05 4.47
CA VAL A 374 -11.64 -32.08 4.65
C VAL A 374 -11.35 -32.94 5.88
N SER A 375 -10.87 -34.14 5.68
CA SER A 375 -10.27 -34.95 6.74
C SER A 375 -8.93 -34.30 7.11
N TYR A 376 -8.87 -33.68 8.28
CA TYR A 376 -7.58 -33.35 8.92
C TYR A 376 -6.95 -34.66 9.37
N THR A 377 -6.06 -35.24 8.55
CA THR A 377 -5.05 -36.21 8.98
C THR A 377 -3.73 -35.51 9.11
#